data_a0a383568b515b2b6133b68f879b45b5
#
_entry.id   a0a383568b515b2b6133b68f879b45b5
#
_cell.length_a   1.000
_cell.length_b   1.000
_cell.length_c   1.000
_cell.angle_alpha   90.00
_cell.angle_beta   90.00
_cell.angle_gamma   90.00
#
_symmetry.space_group_name_H-M   'P 1'
#
loop_
_entity.id
_entity.type
_entity.pdbx_description
1 polymer ?
#
loop_
_entity_poly.entity_id
_entity_poly.type
_entity_poly.pdbx_seq_one_letter_code
_entity_poly.pdbx_strand_id
1 'polypeptide(L)'
;GYNLLRNITKDRHIHKASEILDYLNKSLLELLYKGDLEDNTVVQDGMDISICVFDKSTCVLEFAGALSRMLIYRDNQFITVKGDKYPVGLSNDQDNPYTNIIINVQPNDRFYMFSDGYSDQFGGENGKKLKFKRFMSYIEECQQFNLPKQGVTLKNMLQQWQGNWEQVDDILVMGFDLNIYLEDKPKE
;
A
#
# COMPACT_ATOMS: atom_id res chain seq x y z
N GLY A 1 -14.90 -1.03 -6.27
CA GLY A 1 -13.99 -1.02 -5.10
C GLY A 1 -14.72 -0.83 -3.77
N TYR A 2 -15.26 0.37 -3.48
CA TYR A 2 -15.85 0.70 -2.17
C TYR A 2 -16.99 -0.25 -1.72
N ASN A 3 -17.96 -0.54 -2.58
CA ASN A 3 -19.08 -1.43 -2.25
C ASN A 3 -18.61 -2.86 -1.96
N LEU A 4 -17.58 -3.33 -2.64
CA LEU A 4 -17.01 -4.65 -2.43
C LEU A 4 -16.30 -4.73 -1.07
N LEU A 5 -15.44 -3.76 -0.74
CA LEU A 5 -14.78 -3.67 0.56
C LEU A 5 -15.78 -3.56 1.72
N ARG A 6 -16.85 -2.76 1.56
CA ARG A 6 -17.92 -2.65 2.55
C ARG A 6 -18.64 -3.99 2.77
N ASN A 7 -18.95 -4.72 1.70
CA ASN A 7 -19.57 -6.04 1.79
C ASN A 7 -18.66 -7.02 2.55
N ILE A 8 -17.37 -7.05 2.23
CA ILE A 8 -16.39 -7.90 2.89
C ILE A 8 -16.33 -7.62 4.39
N THR A 9 -16.13 -6.36 4.78
CA THR A 9 -15.85 -6.00 6.17
C THR A 9 -17.10 -5.90 7.04
N LYS A 10 -18.20 -5.39 6.53
CA LYS A 10 -19.44 -5.18 7.31
C LYS A 10 -20.40 -6.35 7.23
N ASP A 11 -20.64 -6.88 6.02
CA ASP A 11 -21.69 -7.87 5.83
C ASP A 11 -21.18 -9.30 6.07
N ARG A 12 -19.88 -9.56 5.78
CA ARG A 12 -19.25 -10.88 5.98
C ARG A 12 -18.37 -10.96 7.21
N HIS A 13 -18.15 -9.85 7.92
CA HIS A 13 -17.32 -9.78 9.13
C HIS A 13 -15.89 -10.33 8.95
N ILE A 14 -15.32 -10.15 7.75
CA ILE A 14 -13.92 -10.49 7.47
C ILE A 14 -13.07 -9.29 7.87
N HIS A 15 -12.14 -9.51 8.80
CA HIS A 15 -11.31 -8.44 9.37
C HIS A 15 -9.82 -8.68 9.23
N LYS A 16 -9.37 -9.85 8.79
CA LYS A 16 -7.97 -10.16 8.59
C LYS A 16 -7.49 -9.63 7.23
N ALA A 17 -6.35 -8.95 7.21
CA ALA A 17 -5.89 -8.25 6.01
C ALA A 17 -5.75 -9.18 4.78
N SER A 18 -5.16 -10.37 4.97
CA SER A 18 -5.01 -11.36 3.89
C SER A 18 -6.34 -11.92 3.40
N GLU A 19 -7.28 -12.23 4.31
CA GLU A 19 -8.58 -12.76 3.95
C GLU A 19 -9.43 -11.74 3.16
N ILE A 20 -9.28 -10.44 3.48
CA ILE A 20 -9.91 -9.37 2.68
C ILE A 20 -9.35 -9.37 1.27
N LEU A 21 -8.03 -9.54 1.13
CA LEU A 21 -7.36 -9.53 -0.17
C LEU A 21 -7.70 -10.79 -0.99
N ASP A 22 -7.75 -11.98 -0.36
CA ASP A 22 -8.19 -13.23 -0.98
C ASP A 22 -9.63 -13.11 -1.51
N TYR A 23 -10.52 -12.53 -0.70
CA TYR A 23 -11.91 -12.35 -1.10
C TYR A 23 -12.04 -11.34 -2.26
N LEU A 24 -11.25 -10.25 -2.24
CA LEU A 24 -11.19 -9.29 -3.34
C LEU A 24 -10.73 -9.98 -4.62
N ASN A 25 -9.66 -10.77 -4.56
CA ASN A 25 -9.14 -11.52 -5.69
C ASN A 25 -10.21 -12.42 -6.29
N LYS A 26 -10.82 -13.26 -5.47
CA LYS A 26 -11.89 -14.15 -5.91
C LYS A 26 -13.08 -13.42 -6.55
N SER A 27 -13.53 -12.33 -5.92
CA SER A 27 -14.66 -11.54 -6.42
C SER A 27 -14.36 -10.86 -7.75
N LEU A 28 -13.13 -10.36 -7.93
CA LEU A 28 -12.70 -9.75 -9.18
C LEU A 28 -12.59 -10.79 -10.30
N LEU A 29 -12.01 -11.95 -10.01
CA LEU A 29 -11.97 -13.06 -10.95
C LEU A 29 -13.38 -13.49 -11.39
N GLU A 30 -14.32 -13.64 -10.45
CA GLU A 30 -15.71 -13.96 -10.78
C GLU A 30 -16.38 -12.90 -11.67
N LEU A 31 -16.06 -11.61 -11.47
CA LEU A 31 -16.60 -10.53 -12.29
C LEU A 31 -15.98 -10.46 -13.68
N LEU A 32 -14.67 -10.64 -13.78
CA LEU A 32 -13.92 -10.53 -15.04
C LEU A 32 -14.18 -11.74 -15.95
N TYR A 33 -14.27 -12.95 -15.38
CA TYR A 33 -14.42 -14.19 -16.17
C TYR A 33 -15.87 -14.63 -16.40
N LYS A 34 -16.88 -14.03 -15.74
CA LYS A 34 -18.30 -14.29 -16.05
C LYS A 34 -18.78 -13.62 -17.34
N GLY A 35 -18.00 -12.69 -17.90
CA GLY A 35 -18.36 -11.96 -19.14
C GLY A 35 -17.92 -12.61 -20.45
N ASP A 36 -16.93 -13.52 -20.43
CA ASP A 36 -16.18 -13.89 -21.65
C ASP A 36 -16.33 -15.35 -22.06
N LEU A 37 -17.57 -15.86 -22.14
CA LEU A 37 -17.83 -17.17 -22.77
C LEU A 37 -17.81 -17.11 -24.32
N GLU A 38 -17.74 -15.92 -24.94
CA GLU A 38 -17.79 -15.77 -26.41
C GLU A 38 -16.58 -15.10 -27.07
N ASP A 39 -15.67 -14.48 -26.32
CA ASP A 39 -14.48 -13.83 -26.89
C ASP A 39 -13.21 -14.28 -26.16
N ASN A 40 -12.29 -14.94 -26.86
CA ASN A 40 -11.02 -15.45 -26.35
C ASN A 40 -9.99 -14.36 -25.94
N THR A 41 -10.43 -13.16 -25.62
CA THR A 41 -9.57 -12.10 -25.10
C THR A 41 -9.54 -12.15 -23.56
N VAL A 42 -8.62 -12.96 -23.04
CA VAL A 42 -8.30 -12.95 -21.60
C VAL A 42 -7.76 -11.57 -21.25
N VAL A 43 -8.56 -10.75 -20.57
CA VAL A 43 -8.08 -9.50 -19.96
C VAL A 43 -7.09 -9.88 -18.87
N GLN A 44 -5.80 -9.60 -19.11
CA GLN A 44 -4.71 -9.91 -18.18
C GLN A 44 -4.38 -8.71 -17.27
N ASP A 45 -5.39 -7.91 -16.90
CA ASP A 45 -5.19 -6.74 -16.05
C ASP A 45 -5.34 -7.11 -14.57
N GLY A 46 -4.21 -7.18 -13.87
CA GLY A 46 -4.17 -7.32 -12.42
C GLY A 46 -4.05 -5.97 -11.73
N MET A 47 -4.43 -5.92 -10.45
CA MET A 47 -4.30 -4.71 -9.62
C MET A 47 -3.28 -4.92 -8.49
N ASP A 48 -2.47 -3.90 -8.26
CA ASP A 48 -1.60 -3.78 -7.09
C ASP A 48 -2.41 -3.20 -5.92
N ILE A 49 -2.45 -3.92 -4.81
CA ILE A 49 -3.25 -3.52 -3.64
C ILE A 49 -2.45 -3.72 -2.36
N SER A 50 -2.57 -2.76 -1.43
CA SER A 50 -2.12 -2.88 -0.05
C SER A 50 -3.30 -2.74 0.90
N ILE A 51 -3.42 -3.65 1.86
CA ILE A 51 -4.43 -3.61 2.91
C ILE A 51 -3.73 -3.61 4.27
N CYS A 52 -4.14 -2.68 5.15
CA CYS A 52 -3.79 -2.66 6.55
C CYS A 52 -5.05 -2.78 7.41
N VAL A 53 -5.00 -3.62 8.43
CA VAL A 53 -6.02 -3.75 9.47
C VAL A 53 -5.35 -3.54 10.83
N PHE A 54 -5.83 -2.58 11.59
CA PHE A 54 -5.29 -2.27 12.92
C PHE A 54 -6.28 -2.69 14.02
N ASP A 55 -5.83 -3.57 14.90
CA ASP A 55 -6.55 -3.92 16.12
C ASP A 55 -6.09 -3.02 17.27
N LYS A 56 -6.99 -2.13 17.70
CA LYS A 56 -6.75 -1.17 18.79
C LYS A 56 -6.55 -1.85 20.14
N SER A 57 -7.16 -3.02 20.36
CA SER A 57 -7.10 -3.72 21.64
C SER A 57 -5.75 -4.36 21.89
N THR A 58 -5.15 -4.89 20.84
CA THR A 58 -3.85 -5.58 20.88
C THR A 58 -2.69 -4.67 20.44
N CYS A 59 -2.96 -3.54 19.76
CA CYS A 59 -1.99 -2.69 19.08
C CYS A 59 -1.19 -3.46 18.01
N VAL A 60 -1.86 -4.35 17.32
CA VAL A 60 -1.31 -5.11 16.21
C VAL A 60 -1.82 -4.52 14.89
N LEU A 61 -0.91 -4.28 13.95
CA LEU A 61 -1.19 -3.94 12.58
C LEU A 61 -0.97 -5.18 11.72
N GLU A 62 -2.00 -5.59 10.99
CA GLU A 62 -1.90 -6.61 9.96
C GLU A 62 -1.70 -5.94 8.61
N PHE A 63 -0.83 -6.49 7.79
CA PHE A 63 -0.59 -6.08 6.41
C PHE A 63 -0.73 -7.24 5.46
N ALA A 64 -1.40 -7.03 4.35
CA ALA A 64 -1.39 -7.90 3.18
C ALA A 64 -1.21 -7.05 1.92
N GLY A 65 -0.40 -7.52 1.00
CA GLY A 65 -0.10 -6.78 -0.22
C GLY A 65 -0.02 -7.69 -1.45
N ALA A 66 -0.61 -7.25 -2.55
CA ALA A 66 -0.48 -7.83 -3.89
C ALA A 66 0.44 -6.92 -4.70
N LEU A 67 1.61 -7.40 -5.16
CA LEU A 67 2.67 -6.65 -5.84
C LEU A 67 3.08 -5.33 -5.17
N SER A 68 2.73 -5.16 -3.91
CA SER A 68 2.88 -3.92 -3.16
C SER A 68 3.78 -4.09 -1.95
N ARG A 69 4.14 -2.98 -1.34
CA ARG A 69 4.96 -2.94 -0.13
C ARG A 69 4.56 -1.79 0.77
N MET A 70 4.89 -1.89 2.05
CA MET A 70 4.77 -0.84 3.04
C MET A 70 6.16 -0.54 3.62
N LEU A 71 6.43 0.72 3.95
CA LEU A 71 7.59 1.10 4.75
C LEU A 71 7.16 1.41 6.17
N ILE A 72 7.97 0.98 7.13
CA ILE A 72 7.88 1.39 8.53
C ILE A 72 9.17 2.15 8.84
N TYR A 73 9.04 3.37 9.36
CA TYR A 73 10.16 4.11 9.93
C TYR A 73 10.12 3.95 11.44
N ARG A 74 11.11 3.24 11.96
CA ARG A 74 11.27 2.86 13.38
C ARG A 74 12.73 3.05 13.78
N ASP A 75 13.01 3.67 14.91
CA ASP A 75 14.37 3.86 15.45
C ASP A 75 15.37 4.42 14.43
N ASN A 76 14.91 5.43 13.66
CA ASN A 76 15.67 6.08 12.57
C ASN A 76 16.09 5.13 11.43
N GLN A 77 15.37 4.04 11.23
CA GLN A 77 15.63 3.08 10.16
C GLN A 77 14.36 2.71 9.42
N PHE A 78 14.50 2.34 8.14
CA PHE A 78 13.41 1.79 7.37
C PHE A 78 13.36 0.27 7.47
N ILE A 79 12.18 -0.23 7.78
CA ILE A 79 11.80 -1.63 7.63
C ILE A 79 10.88 -1.71 6.41
N THR A 80 11.26 -2.52 5.41
CA THR A 80 10.40 -2.77 4.24
C THR A 80 9.61 -4.04 4.43
N VAL A 81 8.30 -3.91 4.54
CA VAL A 81 7.34 -5.02 4.56
C VAL A 81 6.88 -5.27 3.13
N LYS A 82 7.15 -6.47 2.60
CA LYS A 82 6.82 -6.83 1.21
C LYS A 82 5.59 -7.73 1.21
N GLY A 83 4.63 -7.41 0.37
CA GLY A 83 3.53 -8.30 0.03
C GLY A 83 3.95 -9.40 -0.94
N ASP A 84 2.96 -10.16 -1.39
CA ASP A 84 3.14 -11.25 -2.35
C ASP A 84 3.48 -10.72 -3.74
N LYS A 85 4.08 -11.59 -4.59
CA LYS A 85 4.62 -11.22 -5.90
C LYS A 85 3.61 -11.37 -7.04
N TYR A 86 2.34 -11.45 -6.73
CA TYR A 86 1.27 -11.56 -7.70
C TYR A 86 0.18 -10.52 -7.42
N PRO A 87 -0.46 -9.98 -8.48
CA PRO A 87 -1.51 -8.98 -8.36
C PRO A 87 -2.85 -9.63 -8.01
N VAL A 88 -3.84 -8.81 -7.68
CA VAL A 88 -5.24 -9.23 -7.56
C VAL A 88 -5.89 -9.24 -8.96
N GLY A 89 -6.69 -10.27 -9.27
CA GLY A 89 -7.48 -10.34 -10.50
C GLY A 89 -6.85 -11.12 -11.66
N LEU A 90 -5.65 -11.73 -11.49
CA LEU A 90 -5.06 -12.61 -12.49
C LEU A 90 -5.41 -14.08 -12.24
N SER A 91 -5.87 -14.79 -13.27
CA SER A 91 -6.37 -16.17 -13.18
C SER A 91 -5.30 -17.22 -12.84
N ASN A 92 -4.03 -16.93 -13.09
CA ASN A 92 -2.96 -17.94 -12.97
C ASN A 92 -2.57 -18.25 -11.52
N ASP A 93 -3.00 -17.44 -10.54
CA ASP A 93 -2.64 -17.55 -9.12
C ASP A 93 -3.87 -17.73 -8.22
N GLN A 94 -4.96 -18.33 -8.73
CA GLN A 94 -6.24 -18.48 -8.01
C GLN A 94 -6.12 -19.25 -6.68
N ASP A 95 -5.16 -20.16 -6.56
CA ASP A 95 -5.02 -21.06 -5.43
C ASP A 95 -3.97 -20.62 -4.39
N ASN A 96 -3.27 -19.52 -4.63
CA ASN A 96 -2.27 -18.99 -3.69
C ASN A 96 -2.91 -17.94 -2.77
N PRO A 97 -3.12 -18.24 -1.47
CA PRO A 97 -3.63 -17.25 -0.53
C PRO A 97 -2.60 -16.15 -0.27
N TYR A 98 -3.06 -14.93 -0.06
CA TYR A 98 -2.19 -13.83 0.32
C TYR A 98 -1.66 -14.00 1.73
N THR A 99 -0.41 -13.59 1.93
CA THR A 99 0.27 -13.66 3.22
C THR A 99 -0.22 -12.58 4.17
N ASN A 100 -0.60 -12.96 5.40
CA ASN A 100 -0.92 -12.03 6.47
C ASN A 100 0.33 -11.73 7.29
N ILE A 101 0.82 -10.49 7.25
CA ILE A 101 2.01 -10.06 7.97
C ILE A 101 1.58 -9.33 9.23
N ILE A 102 2.03 -9.83 10.38
CA ILE A 102 1.71 -9.30 11.71
C ILE A 102 2.80 -8.35 12.16
N ILE A 103 2.43 -7.14 12.57
CA ILE A 103 3.34 -6.08 13.00
C ILE A 103 2.90 -5.59 14.37
N ASN A 104 3.73 -5.83 15.38
CA ASN A 104 3.57 -5.22 16.70
C ASN A 104 3.96 -3.74 16.60
N VAL A 105 2.97 -2.87 16.72
CA VAL A 105 3.17 -1.41 16.63
C VAL A 105 3.93 -0.92 17.85
N GLN A 106 4.95 -0.10 17.61
CA GLN A 106 5.77 0.52 18.65
C GLN A 106 5.54 2.04 18.68
N PRO A 107 5.81 2.70 19.83
CA PRO A 107 5.77 4.15 19.90
C PRO A 107 6.66 4.81 18.84
N ASN A 108 6.13 5.86 18.22
CA ASN A 108 6.78 6.64 17.16
C ASN A 108 7.00 5.91 15.82
N ASP A 109 6.44 4.72 15.63
CA ASP A 109 6.37 4.12 14.31
C ASP A 109 5.63 5.04 13.33
N ARG A 110 6.19 5.21 12.15
CA ARG A 110 5.53 5.85 11.01
C ARG A 110 5.43 4.87 9.86
N PHE A 111 4.24 4.73 9.34
CA PHE A 111 3.91 3.79 8.27
C PHE A 111 3.67 4.55 6.97
N TYR A 112 4.15 4.00 5.84
CA TYR A 112 3.95 4.58 4.52
C TYR A 112 3.48 3.51 3.55
N MET A 113 2.29 3.74 2.98
CA MET A 113 1.73 3.00 1.85
C MET A 113 1.77 3.89 0.61
N PHE A 114 2.07 3.35 -0.55
CA PHE A 114 2.28 4.15 -1.76
C PHE A 114 2.09 3.31 -3.03
N SER A 115 1.70 3.97 -4.13
CA SER A 115 1.81 3.41 -5.48
C SER A 115 3.24 3.57 -6.01
N ASP A 116 3.58 2.86 -7.05
CA ASP A 116 4.88 2.96 -7.72
C ASP A 116 5.05 4.27 -8.51
N GLY A 117 3.95 4.97 -8.84
CA GLY A 117 3.97 6.20 -9.63
C GLY A 117 4.91 7.28 -9.10
N TYR A 118 5.10 7.40 -7.76
CA TYR A 118 6.07 8.34 -7.21
C TYR A 118 7.51 7.97 -7.60
N SER A 119 7.88 6.71 -7.47
CA SER A 119 9.22 6.22 -7.79
C SER A 119 9.49 6.13 -9.29
N ASP A 120 8.44 5.98 -10.07
CA ASP A 120 8.48 5.80 -11.51
C ASP A 120 8.41 7.12 -12.29
N GLN A 121 8.09 8.23 -11.60
CA GLN A 121 8.06 9.54 -12.22
C GLN A 121 9.39 9.91 -12.86
N PHE A 122 9.34 10.28 -14.12
CA PHE A 122 10.48 10.80 -14.86
C PHE A 122 10.78 12.24 -14.46
N GLY A 123 12.06 12.60 -14.44
CA GLY A 123 12.48 13.94 -14.06
C GLY A 123 13.99 14.14 -14.10
N GLY A 124 14.42 15.28 -13.54
CA GLY A 124 15.82 15.71 -13.56
C GLY A 124 16.29 16.08 -14.98
N GLU A 125 17.54 16.52 -15.09
CA GLU A 125 18.12 17.01 -16.35
C GLU A 125 18.14 15.96 -17.48
N ASN A 126 18.21 14.66 -17.11
CA ASN A 126 18.36 13.56 -18.05
C ASN A 126 17.06 12.74 -18.25
N GLY A 127 15.92 13.17 -17.73
CA GLY A 127 14.65 12.48 -17.88
C GLY A 127 14.70 11.02 -17.40
N LYS A 128 15.23 10.76 -16.20
CA LYS A 128 15.31 9.42 -15.62
C LYS A 128 14.20 9.20 -14.60
N LYS A 129 13.81 7.93 -14.35
CA LYS A 129 12.94 7.59 -13.24
C LYS A 129 13.57 8.00 -11.91
N LEU A 130 12.77 8.52 -10.98
CA LEU A 130 13.19 8.90 -9.62
C LEU A 130 13.81 7.71 -8.87
N LYS A 131 13.23 6.54 -9.00
CA LYS A 131 13.56 5.25 -8.38
C LYS A 131 13.27 5.19 -6.87
N PHE A 132 12.94 4.00 -6.41
CA PHE A 132 12.55 3.73 -5.02
C PHE A 132 13.58 4.18 -3.98
N LYS A 133 14.88 4.03 -4.26
CA LYS A 133 15.93 4.48 -3.34
C LYS A 133 15.88 5.99 -3.05
N ARG A 134 15.63 6.82 -4.07
CA ARG A 134 15.50 8.27 -3.89
C ARG A 134 14.18 8.63 -3.21
N PHE A 135 13.10 7.93 -3.50
CA PHE A 135 11.85 8.10 -2.78
C PHE A 135 12.03 7.85 -1.28
N MET A 136 12.72 6.77 -0.89
CA MET A 136 13.07 6.51 0.52
C MET A 136 13.90 7.65 1.13
N SER A 137 14.92 8.16 0.42
CA SER A 137 15.70 9.29 0.95
C SER A 137 14.85 10.55 1.16
N TYR A 138 13.88 10.81 0.30
CA TYR A 138 12.95 11.94 0.46
C TYR A 138 12.05 11.76 1.69
N ILE A 139 11.55 10.54 1.93
CA ILE A 139 10.80 10.26 3.17
C ILE A 139 11.70 10.45 4.39
N GLU A 140 12.96 9.98 4.34
CA GLU A 140 13.92 10.11 5.43
C GLU A 140 14.21 11.60 5.76
N GLU A 141 14.45 12.43 4.76
CA GLU A 141 14.64 13.88 4.93
C GLU A 141 13.43 14.56 5.58
N CYS A 142 12.23 14.01 5.36
CA CYS A 142 10.99 14.54 5.92
C CYS A 142 10.73 14.11 7.37
N GLN A 143 11.50 13.18 7.95
CA GLN A 143 11.21 12.63 9.30
C GLN A 143 11.22 13.68 10.42
N GLN A 144 11.93 14.77 10.26
CA GLN A 144 11.93 15.90 11.19
C GLN A 144 10.58 16.65 11.26
N PHE A 145 9.65 16.40 10.34
CA PHE A 145 8.36 17.07 10.26
C PHE A 145 7.23 16.16 10.76
N ASN A 146 6.10 16.76 11.13
CA ASN A 146 4.85 16.03 11.31
C ASN A 146 4.29 15.54 9.96
N LEU A 147 3.43 14.53 9.99
CA LEU A 147 2.90 13.87 8.78
C LEU A 147 2.24 14.83 7.77
N PRO A 148 1.39 15.81 8.18
CA PRO A 148 0.84 16.77 7.24
C PRO A 148 1.92 17.57 6.48
N LYS A 149 2.96 18.03 7.17
CA LYS A 149 4.07 18.76 6.56
C LYS A 149 4.94 17.85 5.68
N GLN A 150 5.10 16.56 6.06
CA GLN A 150 5.77 15.59 5.20
C GLN A 150 5.07 15.46 3.84
N GLY A 151 3.73 15.35 3.83
CA GLY A 151 2.96 15.26 2.59
C GLY A 151 3.19 16.45 1.66
N VAL A 152 3.18 17.67 2.22
CA VAL A 152 3.47 18.90 1.43
C VAL A 152 4.91 18.89 0.92
N THR A 153 5.87 18.49 1.75
CA THR A 153 7.30 18.47 1.38
C THR A 153 7.56 17.44 0.29
N LEU A 154 7.04 16.22 0.43
CA LEU A 154 7.17 15.17 -0.58
C LEU A 154 6.56 15.58 -1.92
N LYS A 155 5.39 16.24 -1.90
CA LYS A 155 4.78 16.79 -3.12
C LYS A 155 5.70 17.81 -3.80
N ASN A 156 6.28 18.74 -3.04
CA ASN A 156 7.20 19.76 -3.59
C ASN A 156 8.48 19.12 -4.14
N MET A 157 9.07 18.13 -3.45
CA MET A 157 10.25 17.39 -3.91
C MET A 157 9.96 16.66 -5.23
N LEU A 158 8.78 16.05 -5.35
CA LEU A 158 8.37 15.39 -6.58
C LEU A 158 8.21 16.40 -7.72
N GLN A 159 7.55 17.53 -7.49
CA GLN A 159 7.37 18.58 -8.50
C GLN A 159 8.71 19.16 -8.97
N GLN A 160 9.65 19.37 -8.07
CA GLN A 160 11.02 19.80 -8.41
C GLN A 160 11.76 18.76 -9.24
N TRP A 161 11.61 17.46 -8.89
CA TRP A 161 12.18 16.37 -9.68
C TRP A 161 11.55 16.29 -11.07
N GLN A 162 10.23 16.33 -11.14
CA GLN A 162 9.44 16.19 -12.36
C GLN A 162 9.77 17.32 -13.36
N GLY A 163 9.85 18.56 -12.88
CA GLY A 163 10.05 19.72 -13.76
C GLY A 163 8.96 19.80 -14.84
N ASN A 164 9.37 19.77 -16.11
CA ASN A 164 8.46 19.85 -17.27
C ASN A 164 8.05 18.47 -17.84
N TRP A 165 8.44 17.37 -17.18
CA TRP A 165 8.07 16.03 -17.64
C TRP A 165 6.64 15.71 -17.26
N GLU A 166 5.94 14.95 -18.11
CA GLU A 166 4.56 14.53 -17.85
C GLU A 166 4.51 13.49 -16.71
N GLN A 167 3.40 13.48 -15.99
CA GLN A 167 3.09 12.42 -15.05
C GLN A 167 2.71 11.17 -15.83
N VAL A 168 3.35 10.04 -15.52
CA VAL A 168 3.19 8.78 -16.29
C VAL A 168 2.29 7.77 -15.60
N ASP A 169 2.00 7.96 -14.31
CA ASP A 169 1.20 7.04 -13.51
C ASP A 169 0.50 7.75 -12.34
N ASP A 170 -0.47 7.09 -11.73
CA ASP A 170 -1.17 7.58 -10.53
C ASP A 170 -0.25 7.58 -9.31
N ILE A 171 -0.12 8.75 -8.68
CA ILE A 171 0.78 8.95 -7.55
C ILE A 171 0.00 9.03 -6.25
N LEU A 172 0.14 8.02 -5.41
CA LEU A 172 -0.40 7.98 -4.07
C LEU A 172 0.73 7.77 -3.06
N VAL A 173 0.77 8.57 -2.00
CA VAL A 173 1.58 8.33 -0.81
C VAL A 173 0.73 8.62 0.41
N MET A 174 0.54 7.63 1.26
CA MET A 174 -0.18 7.74 2.52
C MET A 174 0.80 7.51 3.67
N GLY A 175 1.00 8.51 4.52
CA GLY A 175 1.75 8.40 5.77
C GLY A 175 0.80 8.44 6.97
N PHE A 176 0.98 7.56 7.95
CA PHE A 176 0.20 7.55 9.19
C PHE A 176 1.04 7.05 10.37
N ASP A 177 0.61 7.39 11.58
CA ASP A 177 1.07 6.80 12.83
C ASP A 177 -0.12 6.34 13.69
N LEU A 178 0.17 5.56 14.71
CA LEU A 178 -0.85 4.96 15.57
C LEU A 178 -0.59 5.29 17.06
N ASN A 179 0.21 6.32 17.35
CA ASN A 179 0.64 6.70 18.69
C ASN A 179 -0.53 6.93 19.66
N ILE A 180 -1.59 7.58 19.20
CA ILE A 180 -2.79 7.87 20.00
C ILE A 180 -3.42 6.61 20.62
N TYR A 181 -3.25 5.45 19.99
CA TYR A 181 -3.80 4.18 20.48
C TYR A 181 -2.84 3.44 21.42
N LEU A 182 -1.58 3.86 21.48
CA LEU A 182 -0.57 3.28 22.37
C LEU A 182 -0.54 3.97 23.73
N GLU A 183 -0.93 5.25 23.79
CA GLU A 183 -0.98 6.06 25.01
C GLU A 183 -2.10 5.61 25.97
N ASP A 184 -3.17 5.03 25.43
CA ASP A 184 -4.34 4.57 26.20
C ASP A 184 -4.15 3.20 26.88
N LYS A 185 -3.00 2.53 26.71
CA LYS A 185 -2.74 1.27 27.41
C LYS A 185 -2.41 1.53 28.88
N PRO A 186 -3.09 0.84 29.82
CA PRO A 186 -2.65 0.86 31.22
C PRO A 186 -1.20 0.37 31.29
N LYS A 187 -0.32 1.16 31.89
CA LYS A 187 1.06 0.73 32.19
C LYS A 187 0.97 -0.45 33.14
N GLU A 188 1.36 -1.64 32.68
CA GLU A 188 1.55 -2.82 33.53
C GLU A 188 2.64 -2.58 34.59
#